data_1db45dac978d0e01a677da980a3f164f
#
_entry.id   1db45dac978d0e01a677da980a3f164f
#
_cell.length_a   1.000
_cell.length_b   1.000
_cell.length_c   1.000
_cell.angle_alpha   90.00
_cell.angle_beta   90.00
_cell.angle_gamma   90.00
#
_symmetry.space_group_name_H-M   'P 1'
#
loop_
_entity.id
_entity.type
_entity.pdbx_description
1 polymer ?
#
loop_
_entity_poly.entity_id
_entity_poly.type
_entity_poly.pdbx_seq_one_letter_code
_entity_poly.pdbx_strand_id
1 'polypeptide(L)'
;LDYIVTIAIQSAAGVAAIISTFPSLNPYKIPMILVVIVLLTYGNLRGVKEAGKAFALPTYFFVACMFTVFSVGLYKQFNGTLIQLSVDQPGAVEIGQEQGLLTFAAIFILLRAFANGGSSLTGLEAISDGVALFKTPEHVNARRTLYIMSTLLGTLVLGVSWFAHKI
;
A
#
# COMPACT_ATOMS: atom_id res chain seq x y z
N LEU A 1 -12.51 15.12 5.63
CA LEU A 1 -13.01 14.31 4.50
C LEU A 1 -11.93 13.36 3.98
N ASP A 2 -10.68 13.79 3.86
CA ASP A 2 -9.57 13.03 3.30
C ASP A 2 -9.31 11.71 4.06
N TYR A 3 -9.21 11.75 5.38
CA TYR A 3 -9.01 10.56 6.20
C TYR A 3 -10.15 9.53 6.09
N ILE A 4 -11.38 9.98 5.88
CA ILE A 4 -12.52 9.06 5.69
C ILE A 4 -12.38 8.29 4.38
N VAL A 5 -12.05 9.01 3.31
CA VAL A 5 -11.81 8.42 2.00
C VAL A 5 -10.61 7.47 2.03
N THR A 6 -9.54 7.87 2.70
CA THR A 6 -8.33 7.05 2.88
C THR A 6 -8.64 5.73 3.59
N ILE A 7 -9.38 5.75 4.71
CA ILE A 7 -9.78 4.54 5.44
C ILE A 7 -10.64 3.63 4.55
N ALA A 8 -11.58 4.19 3.81
CA ALA A 8 -12.45 3.42 2.92
C ALA A 8 -11.66 2.73 1.81
N ILE A 9 -10.76 3.46 1.14
CA ILE A 9 -9.92 2.94 0.05
C ILE A 9 -8.97 1.85 0.57
N GLN A 10 -8.28 2.09 1.68
CA GLN A 10 -7.33 1.12 2.24
C GLN A 10 -8.02 -0.14 2.75
N SER A 11 -9.19 -0.01 3.38
CA SER A 11 -10.01 -1.16 3.79
C SER A 11 -10.48 -1.98 2.59
N ALA A 12 -10.92 -1.31 1.52
CA ALA A 12 -11.33 -1.96 0.28
C ALA A 12 -10.15 -2.68 -0.40
N ALA A 13 -8.96 -2.05 -0.44
CA ALA A 13 -7.75 -2.65 -0.99
C ALA A 13 -7.29 -3.88 -0.20
N GLY A 14 -7.32 -3.81 1.14
CA GLY A 14 -7.01 -4.95 2.00
C GLY A 14 -7.95 -6.14 1.77
N VAL A 15 -9.25 -5.89 1.69
CA VAL A 15 -10.23 -6.94 1.39
C VAL A 15 -10.06 -7.48 -0.03
N ALA A 16 -9.74 -6.63 -1.02
CA ALA A 16 -9.45 -7.09 -2.38
C ALA A 16 -8.24 -8.04 -2.43
N ALA A 17 -7.20 -7.77 -1.65
CA ALA A 17 -6.04 -8.67 -1.52
C ALA A 17 -6.42 -10.04 -0.93
N ILE A 18 -7.32 -10.08 0.06
CA ILE A 18 -7.84 -11.34 0.61
C ILE A 18 -8.65 -12.10 -0.45
N ILE A 19 -9.52 -11.41 -1.17
CA ILE A 19 -10.37 -12.01 -2.21
C ILE A 19 -9.51 -12.53 -3.38
N SER A 20 -8.42 -11.87 -3.73
CA SER A 20 -7.51 -12.35 -4.78
C SER A 20 -6.89 -13.70 -4.42
N THR A 21 -6.68 -13.97 -3.12
CA THR A 21 -6.17 -15.24 -2.62
C THR A 21 -7.30 -16.28 -2.45
N PHE A 22 -8.47 -15.83 -2.05
CA PHE A 22 -9.66 -16.66 -1.82
C PHE A 22 -10.86 -16.15 -2.62
N PRO A 23 -10.96 -16.47 -3.94
CA PRO A 23 -12.03 -15.96 -4.82
C PRO A 23 -13.45 -16.28 -4.36
N SER A 24 -13.63 -17.36 -3.58
CA SER A 24 -14.92 -17.75 -3.00
C SER A 24 -15.52 -16.70 -2.05
N LEU A 25 -14.70 -15.78 -1.54
CA LEU A 25 -15.14 -14.69 -0.65
C LEU A 25 -15.69 -13.47 -1.40
N ASN A 26 -15.61 -13.44 -2.72
CA ASN A 26 -16.08 -12.31 -3.52
C ASN A 26 -17.53 -11.84 -3.23
N PRO A 27 -18.52 -12.73 -3.01
CA PRO A 27 -19.88 -12.32 -2.63
C PRO A 27 -19.94 -11.54 -1.32
N TYR A 28 -18.96 -11.73 -0.43
CA TYR A 28 -18.88 -11.10 0.89
C TYR A 28 -17.99 -9.85 0.93
N LYS A 29 -17.57 -9.31 -0.23
CA LYS A 29 -16.67 -8.16 -0.33
C LYS A 29 -17.13 -6.97 0.50
N ILE A 30 -18.38 -6.53 0.34
CA ILE A 30 -18.93 -5.37 1.05
C ILE A 30 -19.05 -5.62 2.55
N PRO A 31 -19.67 -6.72 3.02
CA PRO A 31 -19.68 -7.07 4.43
C PRO A 31 -18.29 -7.10 5.07
N MET A 32 -17.29 -7.67 4.39
CA MET A 32 -15.92 -7.72 4.90
C MET A 32 -15.31 -6.32 5.07
N ILE A 33 -15.51 -5.42 4.10
CA ILE A 33 -15.06 -4.03 4.21
C ILE A 33 -15.69 -3.35 5.41
N LEU A 34 -17.00 -3.50 5.61
CA LEU A 34 -17.71 -2.91 6.74
C LEU A 34 -17.20 -3.45 8.08
N VAL A 35 -16.97 -4.76 8.18
CA VAL A 35 -16.40 -5.38 9.39
C VAL A 35 -15.00 -4.82 9.67
N VAL A 36 -14.15 -4.68 8.67
CA VAL A 36 -12.81 -4.09 8.83
C VAL A 36 -12.90 -2.65 9.35
N ILE A 37 -13.77 -1.82 8.76
CA ILE A 37 -13.96 -0.43 9.19
C ILE A 37 -14.44 -0.37 10.65
N VAL A 38 -15.41 -1.19 11.03
CA VAL A 38 -15.93 -1.26 12.41
C VAL A 38 -14.83 -1.68 13.38
N LEU A 39 -14.04 -2.69 13.06
CA LEU A 39 -12.91 -3.15 13.89
C LEU A 39 -11.83 -2.07 14.04
N LEU A 40 -11.47 -1.38 12.96
CA LEU A 40 -10.52 -0.27 12.99
C LEU A 40 -11.04 0.88 13.85
N THR A 41 -12.30 1.25 13.69
CA THR A 41 -12.95 2.30 14.48
C THR A 41 -12.97 1.92 15.96
N TYR A 42 -13.40 0.71 16.29
CA TYR A 42 -13.43 0.22 17.67
C TYR A 42 -12.04 0.19 18.31
N GLY A 43 -11.03 -0.30 17.57
CA GLY A 43 -9.63 -0.30 18.04
C GLY A 43 -9.10 1.10 18.30
N ASN A 44 -9.45 2.05 17.42
CA ASN A 44 -9.02 3.45 17.56
C ASN A 44 -9.70 4.17 18.73
N LEU A 45 -10.98 3.87 19.00
CA LEU A 45 -11.72 4.42 20.14
C LEU A 45 -11.18 3.95 21.49
N ARG A 46 -10.51 2.81 21.56
CA ARG A 46 -9.86 2.31 22.80
C ARG A 46 -8.59 3.07 23.18
N GLY A 47 -8.06 3.88 22.29
CA GLY A 47 -6.91 4.74 22.53
C GLY A 47 -5.74 4.46 21.59
N VAL A 48 -5.02 5.53 21.26
CA VAL A 48 -3.91 5.51 20.27
C VAL A 48 -2.78 4.54 20.66
N LYS A 49 -2.48 4.41 21.96
CA LYS A 49 -1.40 3.52 22.42
C LYS A 49 -1.75 2.04 22.26
N GLU A 50 -3.00 1.67 22.52
CA GLU A 50 -3.48 0.28 22.41
C GLU A 50 -3.64 -0.10 20.94
N ALA A 51 -4.22 0.78 20.14
CA ALA A 51 -4.32 0.62 18.70
C ALA A 51 -2.92 0.43 18.08
N GLY A 52 -1.93 1.27 18.44
CA GLY A 52 -0.57 1.17 17.94
C GLY A 52 0.09 -0.19 18.23
N LYS A 53 -0.13 -0.76 19.43
CA LYS A 53 0.38 -2.09 19.78
C LYS A 53 -0.29 -3.21 18.96
N ALA A 54 -1.61 -3.12 18.77
CA ALA A 54 -2.37 -4.10 18.00
C ALA A 54 -1.96 -4.12 16.52
N PHE A 55 -1.70 -2.95 15.94
CA PHE A 55 -1.30 -2.83 14.53
C PHE A 55 0.21 -3.02 14.28
N ALA A 56 1.04 -2.98 15.30
CA ALA A 56 2.48 -3.19 15.14
C ALA A 56 2.81 -4.57 14.57
N LEU A 57 2.19 -5.63 15.10
CA LEU A 57 2.43 -6.99 14.64
C LEU A 57 2.09 -7.20 13.15
N PRO A 58 0.88 -6.85 12.65
CA PRO A 58 0.57 -6.94 11.22
C PRO A 58 1.51 -6.11 10.35
N THR A 59 1.90 -4.92 10.82
CA THR A 59 2.80 -4.02 10.07
C THR A 59 4.19 -4.64 9.90
N TYR A 60 4.80 -5.13 10.99
CA TYR A 60 6.11 -5.78 10.90
C TYR A 60 6.07 -7.06 10.08
N PHE A 61 4.98 -7.83 10.20
CA PHE A 61 4.77 -9.03 9.39
C PHE A 61 4.70 -8.68 7.90
N PHE A 62 3.92 -7.66 7.52
CA PHE A 62 3.84 -7.17 6.15
C PHE A 62 5.22 -6.75 5.62
N VAL A 63 5.96 -5.96 6.37
CA VAL A 63 7.31 -5.51 5.99
C VAL A 63 8.25 -6.70 5.79
N ALA A 64 8.23 -7.68 6.70
CA ALA A 64 9.03 -8.89 6.58
C ALA A 64 8.67 -9.70 5.33
N CYS A 65 7.37 -9.87 5.04
CA CYS A 65 6.90 -10.53 3.81
C CYS A 65 7.39 -9.80 2.56
N MET A 66 7.28 -8.48 2.51
CA MET A 66 7.74 -7.69 1.36
C MET A 66 9.24 -7.83 1.13
N PHE A 67 10.06 -7.74 2.18
CA PHE A 67 11.49 -7.97 2.06
C PHE A 67 11.83 -9.41 1.63
N THR A 68 11.05 -10.40 2.07
CA THR A 68 11.21 -11.78 1.61
C THR A 68 10.92 -11.91 0.12
N VAL A 69 9.81 -11.31 -0.36
CA VAL A 69 9.46 -11.28 -1.78
C VAL A 69 10.57 -10.63 -2.60
N PHE A 70 11.10 -9.48 -2.15
CA PHE A 70 12.20 -8.81 -2.84
C PHE A 70 13.47 -9.64 -2.86
N SER A 71 13.82 -10.29 -1.75
CA SER A 71 15.00 -11.15 -1.66
C SER A 71 14.91 -12.35 -2.60
N VAL A 72 13.75 -13.03 -2.62
CA VAL A 72 13.49 -14.15 -3.52
C VAL A 72 13.44 -13.68 -4.98
N GLY A 73 12.82 -12.54 -5.25
CA GLY A 73 12.78 -11.95 -6.58
C GLY A 73 14.17 -11.61 -7.12
N LEU A 74 15.00 -10.97 -6.31
CA LEU A 74 16.40 -10.69 -6.66
C LEU A 74 17.19 -11.97 -6.91
N TYR A 75 17.05 -12.97 -6.03
CA TYR A 75 17.70 -14.27 -6.21
C TYR A 75 17.31 -14.92 -7.55
N LYS A 76 16.02 -14.93 -7.88
CA LYS A 76 15.53 -15.45 -9.17
C LYS A 76 16.03 -14.62 -10.36
N GLN A 77 16.12 -13.30 -10.21
CA GLN A 77 16.67 -12.43 -11.26
C GLN A 77 18.14 -12.74 -11.54
N PHE A 78 18.96 -12.92 -10.50
CA PHE A 78 20.38 -13.25 -10.66
C PHE A 78 20.60 -14.62 -11.27
N ASN A 79 19.72 -15.60 -10.99
CA ASN A 79 19.78 -16.94 -11.56
C ASN A 79 19.06 -17.06 -12.92
N GLY A 80 18.53 -15.98 -13.48
CA GLY A 80 17.82 -16.00 -14.75
C GLY A 80 16.51 -16.82 -14.75
N THR A 81 15.94 -17.07 -13.57
CA THR A 81 14.73 -17.89 -13.39
C THR A 81 13.48 -17.03 -13.12
N LEU A 82 13.59 -15.72 -13.26
CA LEU A 82 12.44 -14.82 -13.14
C LEU A 82 11.53 -14.98 -14.37
N ILE A 83 10.29 -15.41 -14.13
CA ILE A 83 9.31 -15.63 -15.19
C ILE A 83 8.72 -14.27 -15.56
N GLN A 84 8.75 -13.91 -16.83
CA GLN A 84 8.01 -12.76 -17.35
C GLN A 84 6.56 -13.17 -17.59
N LEU A 85 5.65 -12.44 -16.99
CA LEU A 85 4.21 -12.61 -17.21
C LEU A 85 3.83 -11.98 -18.57
N SER A 86 3.06 -12.72 -19.38
CA SER A 86 2.52 -12.13 -20.61
C SER A 86 1.53 -11.01 -20.27
N VAL A 87 1.58 -9.93 -21.05
CA VAL A 87 0.72 -8.75 -20.86
C VAL A 87 -0.77 -9.06 -21.16
N ASP A 88 -1.05 -10.18 -21.83
CA ASP A 88 -2.39 -10.63 -22.27
C ASP A 88 -3.20 -11.33 -21.16
N GLN A 89 -3.02 -10.98 -19.90
CA GLN A 89 -3.81 -11.56 -18.82
C GLN A 89 -5.19 -10.88 -18.73
N PRO A 90 -6.28 -11.65 -18.45
CA PRO A 90 -7.61 -11.07 -18.25
C PRO A 90 -7.58 -10.03 -17.12
N GLY A 91 -7.88 -8.78 -17.45
CA GLY A 91 -7.83 -7.65 -16.50
C GLY A 91 -6.59 -6.77 -16.61
N ALA A 92 -5.61 -7.12 -17.44
CA ALA A 92 -4.57 -6.18 -17.84
C ALA A 92 -5.23 -5.01 -18.61
N VAL A 93 -4.90 -3.78 -18.20
CA VAL A 93 -5.32 -2.60 -18.96
C VAL A 93 -4.54 -2.63 -20.27
N GLU A 94 -5.22 -2.83 -21.40
CA GLU A 94 -4.61 -2.65 -22.72
C GLU A 94 -4.11 -1.20 -22.83
N ILE A 95 -2.87 -0.99 -22.50
CA ILE A 95 -2.18 0.24 -22.85
C ILE A 95 -1.85 0.09 -24.32
N GLY A 96 -2.72 0.61 -25.20
CA GLY A 96 -2.49 0.60 -26.61
C GLY A 96 -1.12 1.22 -26.90
N GLN A 97 -0.19 0.39 -27.33
CA GLN A 97 1.20 0.77 -27.61
C GLN A 97 1.31 1.84 -28.73
N GLU A 98 0.22 2.14 -29.39
CA GLU A 98 0.16 3.09 -30.51
C GLU A 98 -0.37 4.49 -30.14
N GLN A 99 -0.78 4.71 -28.90
CA GLN A 99 -1.29 6.01 -28.49
C GLN A 99 -0.16 6.86 -27.94
N GLY A 100 0.15 7.95 -28.62
CA GLY A 100 1.17 8.90 -28.16
C GLY A 100 0.94 9.38 -26.73
N LEU A 101 2.01 9.72 -26.01
CA LEU A 101 1.99 10.16 -24.60
C LEU A 101 1.05 11.34 -24.30
N LEU A 102 0.64 12.09 -25.31
CA LEU A 102 -0.28 13.23 -25.21
C LEU A 102 -1.75 12.88 -25.50
N THR A 103 -2.08 11.60 -25.67
CA THR A 103 -3.46 11.18 -25.83
C THR A 103 -4.22 11.36 -24.52
N PHE A 104 -5.49 11.76 -24.58
CA PHE A 104 -6.35 11.93 -23.41
C PHE A 104 -6.35 10.68 -22.50
N ALA A 105 -6.34 9.48 -23.07
CA ALA A 105 -6.26 8.23 -22.35
C ALA A 105 -4.93 8.09 -21.57
N ALA A 106 -3.80 8.44 -22.19
CA ALA A 106 -2.48 8.40 -21.54
C ALA A 106 -2.39 9.41 -20.38
N ILE A 107 -2.90 10.62 -20.58
CA ILE A 107 -2.96 11.65 -19.53
C ILE A 107 -3.84 11.18 -18.36
N PHE A 108 -5.00 10.57 -18.66
CA PHE A 108 -5.89 10.03 -17.64
C PHE A 108 -5.22 8.90 -16.82
N ILE A 109 -4.51 7.99 -17.48
CA ILE A 109 -3.75 6.92 -16.81
C ILE A 109 -2.65 7.50 -15.92
N LEU A 110 -1.91 8.50 -16.41
CA LEU A 110 -0.89 9.19 -15.62
C LEU A 110 -1.47 9.90 -14.40
N LEU A 111 -2.58 10.61 -14.55
CA LEU A 111 -3.27 11.25 -13.43
C LEU A 111 -3.78 10.23 -12.41
N ARG A 112 -4.32 9.10 -12.88
CA ARG A 112 -4.76 8.01 -12.01
C ARG A 112 -3.59 7.36 -11.26
N ALA A 113 -2.47 7.12 -11.95
CA ALA A 113 -1.25 6.61 -11.34
C ALA A 113 -0.70 7.58 -10.28
N PHE A 114 -0.69 8.88 -10.59
CA PHE A 114 -0.28 9.92 -9.65
C PHE A 114 -1.19 9.98 -8.42
N ALA A 115 -2.51 9.93 -8.60
CA ALA A 115 -3.47 9.93 -7.50
C ALA A 115 -3.31 8.69 -6.60
N ASN A 116 -3.11 7.51 -7.19
CA ASN A 116 -2.84 6.28 -6.44
C ASN A 116 -1.50 6.33 -5.69
N GLY A 117 -0.46 6.90 -6.31
CA GLY A 117 0.83 7.13 -5.67
C GLY A 117 0.73 8.12 -4.51
N GLY A 118 -0.04 9.20 -4.66
CA GLY A 118 -0.31 10.18 -3.61
C GLY A 118 -0.98 9.56 -2.38
N SER A 119 -1.86 8.59 -2.57
CA SER A 119 -2.51 7.86 -1.46
C SER A 119 -1.49 7.14 -0.55
N SER A 120 -0.33 6.76 -1.05
CA SER A 120 0.71 6.13 -0.22
C SER A 120 1.42 7.12 0.72
N LEU A 121 1.30 8.43 0.47
CA LEU A 121 1.92 9.48 1.30
C LEU A 121 1.06 9.87 2.52
N THR A 122 -0.21 9.47 2.59
CA THR A 122 -1.11 9.83 3.69
C THR A 122 -0.61 9.38 5.06
N GLY A 123 0.13 8.26 5.13
CA GLY A 123 0.77 7.81 6.36
C GLY A 123 1.86 8.75 6.89
N LEU A 124 2.57 9.45 6.00
CA LEU A 124 3.58 10.44 6.36
C LEU A 124 2.94 11.74 6.86
N GLU A 125 1.84 12.16 6.24
CA GLU A 125 1.03 13.30 6.66
C GLU A 125 0.50 13.09 8.09
N ALA A 126 -0.03 11.90 8.39
CA ALA A 126 -0.54 11.58 9.72
C ALA A 126 0.52 11.72 10.83
N ILE A 127 1.81 11.49 10.54
CA ILE A 127 2.90 11.73 11.49
C ILE A 127 3.13 13.22 11.71
N SER A 128 3.05 14.01 10.63
CA SER A 128 3.23 15.46 10.71
C SER A 128 2.12 16.13 11.51
N ASP A 129 0.89 15.67 11.35
CA ASP A 129 -0.27 16.18 12.11
C ASP A 129 -0.28 15.69 13.55
N GLY A 130 0.26 14.50 13.79
CA GLY A 130 0.28 13.82 15.09
C GLY A 130 1.51 14.09 15.97
N VAL A 131 2.33 15.11 15.71
CA VAL A 131 3.59 15.37 16.45
C VAL A 131 3.36 15.42 17.96
N ALA A 132 2.30 16.04 18.42
CA ALA A 132 1.98 16.16 19.85
C ALA A 132 1.66 14.82 20.56
N LEU A 133 1.45 13.73 19.80
CA LEU A 133 1.19 12.38 20.35
C LEU A 133 2.47 11.60 20.64
N PHE A 134 3.62 12.11 20.22
CA PHE A 134 4.91 11.46 20.46
C PHE A 134 5.40 11.71 21.89
N LYS A 135 6.26 10.81 22.37
CA LYS A 135 6.97 11.01 23.64
C LYS A 135 7.89 12.22 23.55
N THR A 136 8.11 12.89 24.67
CA THR A 136 9.08 13.99 24.79
C THR A 136 10.52 13.49 24.59
N PRO A 137 11.36 14.20 23.80
CA PRO A 137 11.06 15.40 23.01
C PRO A 137 10.30 15.06 21.70
N GLU A 138 9.05 15.53 21.60
CA GLU A 138 8.08 15.12 20.57
C GLU A 138 8.61 15.32 19.16
N HIS A 139 9.16 16.50 18.86
CA HIS A 139 9.67 16.86 17.54
C HIS A 139 10.83 15.96 17.07
N VAL A 140 11.71 15.54 17.98
CA VAL A 140 12.84 14.64 17.66
C VAL A 140 12.32 13.25 17.33
N ASN A 141 11.40 12.74 18.14
CA ASN A 141 10.85 11.40 17.96
C ASN A 141 9.95 11.33 16.71
N ALA A 142 9.12 12.34 16.44
CA ALA A 142 8.31 12.44 15.24
C ALA A 142 9.21 12.51 13.99
N ARG A 143 10.24 13.35 13.99
CA ARG A 143 11.19 13.45 12.89
C ARG A 143 11.90 12.14 12.60
N ARG A 144 12.37 11.43 13.64
CA ARG A 144 13.01 10.11 13.48
C ARG A 144 12.06 9.09 12.88
N THR A 145 10.84 9.05 13.35
CA THR A 145 9.80 8.16 12.81
C THR A 145 9.51 8.49 11.35
N LEU A 146 9.40 9.77 11.01
CA LEU A 146 9.18 10.22 9.64
C LEU A 146 10.30 9.74 8.70
N TYR A 147 11.57 9.89 9.10
CA TYR A 147 12.71 9.40 8.30
C TYR A 147 12.67 7.89 8.10
N ILE A 148 12.41 7.13 9.14
CA ILE A 148 12.32 5.66 9.07
C ILE A 148 11.18 5.25 8.13
N MET A 149 10.00 5.83 8.29
CA MET A 149 8.85 5.50 7.45
C MET A 149 9.03 5.94 6.00
N SER A 150 9.56 7.13 5.76
CA SER A 150 9.83 7.62 4.40
C SER A 150 10.84 6.73 3.67
N THR A 151 11.91 6.32 4.36
CA THR A 151 12.92 5.42 3.78
C THR A 151 12.32 4.04 3.51
N LEU A 152 11.56 3.49 4.46
CA LEU A 152 10.90 2.21 4.29
C LEU A 152 9.91 2.23 3.12
N LEU A 153 9.02 3.23 3.11
CA LEU A 153 8.02 3.39 2.04
C LEU A 153 8.69 3.59 0.67
N GLY A 154 9.70 4.45 0.59
CA GLY A 154 10.47 4.66 -0.63
C GLY A 154 11.12 3.38 -1.14
N THR A 155 11.72 2.60 -0.24
CA THR A 155 12.32 1.29 -0.59
C THR A 155 11.27 0.31 -1.10
N LEU A 156 10.10 0.23 -0.45
CA LEU A 156 9.02 -0.65 -0.88
C LEU A 156 8.46 -0.24 -2.24
N VAL A 157 8.19 1.06 -2.45
CA VAL A 157 7.67 1.57 -3.72
C VAL A 157 8.67 1.33 -4.85
N LEU A 158 9.95 1.65 -4.65
CA LEU A 158 11.00 1.40 -5.64
C LEU A 158 11.16 -0.09 -5.94
N GLY A 159 11.13 -0.94 -4.91
CA GLY A 159 11.21 -2.39 -5.07
C GLY A 159 10.05 -2.95 -5.89
N VAL A 160 8.81 -2.58 -5.54
CA VAL A 160 7.63 -3.02 -6.29
C VAL A 160 7.67 -2.52 -7.73
N SER A 161 8.00 -1.24 -7.95
CA SER A 161 8.07 -0.65 -9.29
C SER A 161 9.15 -1.32 -10.14
N TRP A 162 10.30 -1.62 -9.54
CA TRP A 162 11.38 -2.31 -10.25
C TRP A 162 10.99 -3.73 -10.65
N PHE A 163 10.37 -4.51 -9.74
CA PHE A 163 9.89 -5.85 -10.07
C PHE A 163 8.75 -5.83 -11.07
N ALA A 164 7.79 -4.90 -10.94
CA ALA A 164 6.70 -4.76 -11.89
C ALA A 164 7.18 -4.46 -13.33
N HIS A 165 8.35 -3.83 -13.47
CA HIS A 165 8.98 -3.62 -14.79
C HIS A 165 9.71 -4.87 -15.32
N LYS A 166 10.12 -5.80 -14.43
CA LYS A 166 10.92 -6.98 -14.80
C LYS A 166 10.10 -8.26 -15.01
N ILE A 167 8.90 -8.30 -14.43
CA ILE A 167 7.94 -9.40 -14.54
C ILE A 167 6.94 -9.11 -15.65
#